data_569b4564dea9bb3b43f9ec182287d0dc
#
_entry.id   569b4564dea9bb3b43f9ec182287d0dc
#
_cell.length_a   1.000
_cell.length_b   1.000
_cell.length_c   1.000
_cell.angle_alpha   90.00
_cell.angle_beta   90.00
_cell.angle_gamma   90.00
#
_symmetry.space_group_name_H-M   'P 1'
#
loop_
_entity.id
_entity.type
_entity.pdbx_description
1 polymer ?
#
loop_
_entity_poly.entity_id
_entity_poly.type
_entity_poly.pdbx_seq_one_letter_code
_entity_poly.pdbx_strand_id
1 'polypeptide(L)'
;MKKRIPMAILAIIILTALDQLVKHLISTNFQVGQTRKIIDGVFQLNYVQNRGAAWGSFSGKIVFLLAITFVILLAAIYVYIRLAGNQEKKYTPLRISLVFLISGAVGNMIDRVARGYVVDMFDFCLINFPVFNVADIFVTCSFIVIVILVLFKY
;
A
#
# COMPACT_ATOMS: atom_id res chain seq x y z
N MET A 1 13.11 22.48 2.20
CA MET A 1 12.21 22.14 1.07
C MET A 1 12.97 21.55 -0.13
N LYS A 2 14.02 22.22 -0.64
CA LYS A 2 14.71 21.85 -1.90
C LYS A 2 15.20 20.38 -1.99
N LYS A 3 15.61 19.72 -0.88
CA LYS A 3 16.09 18.32 -0.90
C LYS A 3 15.03 17.27 -0.49
N ARG A 4 13.99 17.63 0.25
CA ARG A 4 13.02 16.68 0.81
C ARG A 4 12.04 16.14 -0.23
N ILE A 5 11.55 16.99 -1.13
CA ILE A 5 10.61 16.58 -2.18
C ILE A 5 11.27 15.59 -3.15
N PRO A 6 12.45 15.86 -3.75
CA PRO A 6 13.07 14.88 -4.63
C PRO A 6 13.44 13.57 -3.93
N MET A 7 13.87 13.61 -2.64
CA MET A 7 14.11 12.39 -1.87
C MET A 7 12.83 11.59 -1.64
N ALA A 8 11.71 12.25 -1.35
CA ALA A 8 10.42 11.57 -1.21
C ALA A 8 9.96 10.95 -2.52
N ILE A 9 10.07 11.66 -3.64
CA ILE A 9 9.74 11.13 -4.97
C ILE A 9 10.57 9.87 -5.27
N LEU A 10 11.89 9.93 -5.04
CA LEU A 10 12.76 8.78 -5.22
C LEU A 10 12.34 7.59 -4.33
N ALA A 11 12.06 7.84 -3.06
CA ALA A 11 11.61 6.81 -2.14
C ALA A 11 10.25 6.20 -2.56
N ILE A 12 9.29 7.02 -3.00
CA ILE A 12 8.00 6.56 -3.53
C ILE A 12 8.22 5.65 -4.76
N ILE A 13 9.08 6.06 -5.69
CA ILE A 13 9.40 5.25 -6.87
C ILE A 13 9.98 3.89 -6.47
N ILE A 14 10.97 3.88 -5.56
CA ILE A 14 11.63 2.64 -5.10
C ILE A 14 10.63 1.72 -4.39
N LEU A 15 9.83 2.24 -3.45
CA LEU A 15 8.86 1.43 -2.70
C LEU A 15 7.75 0.89 -3.60
N THR A 16 7.23 1.71 -4.51
CA THR A 16 6.24 1.26 -5.51
C THR A 16 6.84 0.21 -6.45
N ALA A 17 8.09 0.39 -6.90
CA ALA A 17 8.78 -0.60 -7.73
C ALA A 17 8.98 -1.92 -6.98
N LEU A 18 9.28 -1.89 -5.69
CA LEU A 18 9.38 -3.08 -4.84
C LEU A 18 8.04 -3.83 -4.79
N ASP A 19 6.94 -3.14 -4.53
CA ASP A 19 5.60 -3.72 -4.55
C ASP A 19 5.28 -4.36 -5.90
N GLN A 20 5.51 -3.65 -7.00
CA GLN A 20 5.23 -4.15 -8.35
C GLN A 20 6.14 -5.32 -8.74
N LEU A 21 7.40 -5.33 -8.29
CA LEU A 21 8.31 -6.46 -8.50
C LEU A 21 7.80 -7.73 -7.81
N VAL A 22 7.39 -7.63 -6.53
CA VAL A 22 6.84 -8.78 -5.79
C VAL A 22 5.56 -9.28 -6.46
N LYS A 23 4.66 -8.38 -6.85
CA LYS A 23 3.42 -8.73 -7.58
C LYS A 23 3.71 -9.38 -8.94
N HIS A 24 4.71 -8.90 -9.65
CA HIS A 24 5.15 -9.52 -10.90
C HIS A 24 5.69 -10.94 -10.68
N LEU A 25 6.57 -11.13 -9.70
CA LEU A 25 7.10 -12.44 -9.34
C LEU A 25 5.97 -13.44 -8.99
N ILE A 26 4.97 -13.02 -8.25
CA ILE A 26 3.82 -13.87 -7.93
C ILE A 26 3.02 -14.19 -9.19
N SER A 27 2.64 -13.18 -9.96
CA SER A 27 1.78 -13.38 -11.13
C SER A 27 2.43 -14.20 -12.26
N THR A 28 3.77 -14.27 -12.30
CA THR A 28 4.51 -15.05 -13.30
C THR A 28 4.85 -16.48 -12.85
N ASN A 29 4.95 -16.72 -11.53
CA ASN A 29 5.37 -18.02 -11.00
C ASN A 29 4.24 -18.83 -10.34
N PHE A 30 3.06 -18.25 -10.18
CA PHE A 30 1.91 -18.90 -9.57
C PHE A 30 0.70 -18.85 -10.50
N GLN A 31 -0.11 -19.91 -10.48
CA GLN A 31 -1.45 -19.88 -11.04
C GLN A 31 -2.41 -19.21 -10.05
N VAL A 32 -3.48 -18.59 -10.54
CA VAL A 32 -4.52 -17.98 -9.67
C VAL A 32 -5.13 -19.05 -8.78
N GLY A 33 -5.16 -18.76 -7.47
CA GLY A 33 -5.60 -19.71 -6.43
C GLY A 33 -4.54 -20.71 -6.00
N GLN A 34 -3.35 -20.72 -6.60
CA GLN A 34 -2.26 -21.59 -6.18
C GLN A 34 -1.69 -21.12 -4.84
N THR A 35 -1.50 -22.06 -3.93
CA THR A 35 -0.92 -21.83 -2.61
C THR A 35 0.44 -22.49 -2.48
N ARG A 36 1.33 -21.88 -1.70
CA ARG A 36 2.62 -22.44 -1.28
C ARG A 36 2.84 -22.17 0.19
N LYS A 37 2.83 -23.21 1.00
CA LYS A 37 3.09 -23.10 2.43
C LYS A 37 4.51 -22.62 2.70
N ILE A 38 4.66 -21.66 3.60
CA ILE A 38 5.94 -21.15 4.13
C ILE A 38 6.12 -21.64 5.57
N ILE A 39 5.06 -21.46 6.40
CA ILE A 39 4.99 -22.01 7.77
C ILE A 39 3.67 -22.76 7.84
N ASP A 40 3.74 -24.08 8.02
CA ASP A 40 2.54 -24.92 7.97
C ASP A 40 1.50 -24.49 9.01
N GLY A 41 0.27 -24.35 8.56
CA GLY A 41 -0.86 -23.91 9.38
C GLY A 41 -0.84 -22.44 9.82
N VAL A 42 0.23 -21.67 9.52
CA VAL A 42 0.41 -20.28 9.98
C VAL A 42 0.40 -19.28 8.84
N PHE A 43 1.28 -19.49 7.86
CA PHE A 43 1.52 -18.51 6.79
C PHE A 43 1.84 -19.19 5.46
N GLN A 44 1.20 -18.74 4.41
CA GLN A 44 1.43 -19.21 3.04
C GLN A 44 1.42 -18.08 2.03
N LEU A 45 1.97 -18.34 0.85
CA LEU A 45 1.70 -17.54 -0.35
C LEU A 45 0.46 -18.09 -1.01
N ASN A 46 -0.44 -17.21 -1.44
CA ASN A 46 -1.71 -17.55 -2.09
C ASN A 46 -2.01 -16.49 -3.17
N TYR A 47 -1.85 -16.83 -4.45
CA TYR A 47 -2.07 -15.85 -5.51
C TYR A 47 -3.57 -15.60 -5.70
N VAL A 48 -3.99 -14.41 -5.34
CA VAL A 48 -5.38 -13.95 -5.47
C VAL A 48 -5.44 -12.72 -6.39
N GLN A 49 -6.41 -12.71 -7.32
CA GLN A 49 -6.79 -11.53 -8.10
C GLN A 49 -7.93 -10.79 -7.39
N ASN A 50 -7.60 -9.79 -6.60
CA ASN A 50 -8.58 -9.04 -5.81
C ASN A 50 -9.25 -7.93 -6.63
N ARG A 51 -10.53 -8.08 -6.94
CA ARG A 51 -11.34 -7.10 -7.70
C ARG A 51 -12.12 -6.14 -6.80
N GLY A 52 -11.85 -6.17 -5.49
CA GLY A 52 -12.51 -5.34 -4.49
C GLY A 52 -11.52 -4.62 -3.57
N ALA A 53 -11.95 -4.39 -2.34
CA ALA A 53 -11.14 -4.00 -1.20
C ALA A 53 -10.99 -5.18 -0.23
N ALA A 54 -10.61 -4.92 1.04
CA ALA A 54 -10.49 -5.96 2.05
C ALA A 54 -11.76 -6.80 2.16
N TRP A 55 -11.61 -8.12 2.35
CA TRP A 55 -12.70 -9.12 2.37
C TRP A 55 -13.58 -9.11 1.11
N GLY A 56 -13.05 -8.68 -0.04
CA GLY A 56 -13.82 -8.60 -1.29
C GLY A 56 -14.90 -7.49 -1.31
N SER A 57 -14.88 -6.59 -0.32
CA SER A 57 -15.79 -5.46 -0.27
C SER A 57 -15.69 -4.61 -1.54
N PHE A 58 -16.84 -4.10 -2.02
CA PHE A 58 -16.93 -3.32 -3.25
C PHE A 58 -16.41 -4.05 -4.50
N SER A 59 -16.48 -5.40 -4.53
CA SER A 59 -16.10 -6.18 -5.71
C SER A 59 -16.86 -5.70 -6.94
N GLY A 60 -16.14 -5.54 -8.05
CA GLY A 60 -16.68 -5.00 -9.31
C GLY A 60 -16.82 -3.47 -9.37
N LYS A 61 -16.61 -2.73 -8.27
CA LYS A 61 -16.71 -1.26 -8.22
C LYS A 61 -15.33 -0.59 -8.36
N ILE A 62 -14.54 -1.01 -9.34
CA ILE A 62 -13.16 -0.54 -9.55
C ILE A 62 -13.09 0.98 -9.67
N VAL A 63 -14.00 1.61 -10.42
CA VAL A 63 -14.02 3.07 -10.60
C VAL A 63 -14.20 3.79 -9.27
N PHE A 64 -15.07 3.28 -8.39
CA PHE A 64 -15.27 3.82 -7.05
C PHE A 64 -14.00 3.69 -6.19
N LEU A 65 -13.34 2.51 -6.22
CA LEU A 65 -12.08 2.30 -5.50
C LEU A 65 -10.96 3.20 -6.00
N LEU A 66 -10.87 3.39 -7.32
CA LEU A 66 -9.91 4.33 -7.92
C LEU A 66 -10.18 5.77 -7.49
N ALA A 67 -11.45 6.21 -7.49
CA ALA A 67 -11.82 7.55 -7.07
C ALA A 67 -11.45 7.82 -5.60
N ILE A 68 -11.77 6.90 -4.69
CA ILE A 68 -11.40 7.03 -3.27
C ILE A 68 -9.87 7.06 -3.12
N THR A 69 -9.16 6.13 -3.75
CA THR A 69 -7.69 6.09 -3.70
C THR A 69 -7.08 7.39 -4.21
N PHE A 70 -7.62 7.94 -5.30
CA PHE A 70 -7.18 9.21 -5.86
C PHE A 70 -7.36 10.39 -4.89
N VAL A 71 -8.52 10.47 -4.23
CA VAL A 71 -8.78 11.51 -3.21
C VAL A 71 -7.80 11.38 -2.04
N ILE A 72 -7.57 10.15 -1.54
CA ILE A 72 -6.60 9.90 -0.46
C ILE A 72 -5.19 10.31 -0.90
N LEU A 73 -4.78 9.99 -2.12
CA LEU A 73 -3.48 10.39 -2.68
C LEU A 73 -3.33 11.91 -2.74
N LEU A 74 -4.32 12.63 -3.24
CA LEU A 74 -4.28 14.10 -3.30
C LEU A 74 -4.15 14.70 -1.90
N ALA A 75 -4.92 14.20 -0.93
CA ALA A 75 -4.84 14.64 0.46
C ALA A 75 -3.45 14.37 1.07
N ALA A 76 -2.92 13.15 0.89
CA ALA A 76 -1.60 12.76 1.41
C ALA A 76 -0.47 13.60 0.79
N ILE A 77 -0.51 13.84 -0.53
CA ILE A 77 0.45 14.69 -1.25
C ILE A 77 0.37 16.13 -0.75
N TYR A 78 -0.84 16.68 -0.60
CA TYR A 78 -1.04 18.02 -0.08
C TYR A 78 -0.43 18.19 1.31
N VAL A 79 -0.76 17.28 2.24
CA VAL A 79 -0.19 17.29 3.60
C VAL A 79 1.33 17.16 3.55
N TYR A 80 1.87 16.26 2.73
CA TYR A 80 3.31 16.08 2.58
C TYR A 80 4.00 17.39 2.12
N ILE A 81 3.46 18.06 1.10
CA ILE A 81 4.03 19.33 0.57
C ILE A 81 4.04 20.41 1.66
N ARG A 82 2.94 20.53 2.42
CA ARG A 82 2.84 21.47 3.54
C ARG A 82 3.93 21.19 4.61
N LEU A 83 4.14 19.93 4.94
CA LEU A 83 5.13 19.49 5.93
C LEU A 83 6.58 19.54 5.38
N ALA A 84 6.79 19.39 4.09
CA ALA A 84 8.14 19.47 3.49
C ALA A 84 8.79 20.86 3.66
N GLY A 85 7.98 21.90 3.76
CA GLY A 85 8.44 23.27 4.06
C GLY A 85 8.81 23.47 5.54
N ASN A 86 8.26 22.68 6.45
CA ASN A 86 8.52 22.80 7.88
C ASN A 86 9.86 22.15 8.27
N GLN A 87 10.73 22.89 8.97
CA GLN A 87 12.07 22.43 9.36
C GLN A 87 12.08 21.59 10.66
N GLU A 88 11.00 21.60 11.42
CA GLU A 88 10.93 20.90 12.70
C GLU A 88 11.09 19.38 12.53
N LYS A 89 12.02 18.81 13.31
CA LYS A 89 12.31 17.38 13.31
C LYS A 89 11.12 16.53 13.79
N LYS A 90 10.25 17.10 14.63
CA LYS A 90 9.06 16.40 15.14
C LYS A 90 8.15 15.85 14.02
N TYR A 91 8.06 16.53 12.85
CA TYR A 91 7.26 16.09 11.71
C TYR A 91 7.95 15.03 10.83
N THR A 92 9.18 14.62 11.14
CA THR A 92 9.88 13.61 10.32
C THR A 92 9.15 12.25 10.27
N PRO A 93 8.66 11.69 11.38
CA PRO A 93 7.91 10.43 11.32
C PRO A 93 6.65 10.55 10.45
N LEU A 94 5.91 11.65 10.55
CA LEU A 94 4.72 11.87 9.75
C LEU A 94 5.04 11.97 8.25
N ARG A 95 6.13 12.66 7.88
CA ARG A 95 6.59 12.70 6.48
C ARG A 95 6.97 11.33 5.94
N ILE A 96 7.66 10.51 6.74
CA ILE A 96 8.03 9.14 6.36
C ILE A 96 6.77 8.30 6.17
N SER A 97 5.84 8.35 7.12
CA SER A 97 4.57 7.61 7.01
C SER A 97 3.77 8.01 5.76
N LEU A 98 3.73 9.30 5.42
CA LEU A 98 3.06 9.77 4.20
C LEU A 98 3.72 9.23 2.92
N VAL A 99 5.06 9.09 2.90
CA VAL A 99 5.77 8.47 1.76
C VAL A 99 5.34 7.01 1.59
N PHE A 100 5.27 6.21 2.67
CA PHE A 100 4.80 4.83 2.61
C PHE A 100 3.32 4.75 2.19
N LEU A 101 2.45 5.61 2.76
CA LEU A 101 1.04 5.67 2.39
C LEU A 101 0.86 5.94 0.89
N ILE A 102 1.56 6.94 0.37
CA ILE A 102 1.50 7.30 -1.05
C ILE A 102 2.01 6.15 -1.91
N SER A 103 3.13 5.51 -1.53
CA SER A 103 3.71 4.41 -2.29
C SER A 103 2.77 3.21 -2.39
N GLY A 104 2.15 2.81 -1.29
CA GLY A 104 1.20 1.69 -1.28
C GLY A 104 -0.09 2.02 -2.05
N ALA A 105 -0.62 3.23 -1.88
CA ALA A 105 -1.80 3.66 -2.63
C ALA A 105 -1.53 3.70 -4.14
N VAL A 106 -0.35 4.19 -4.57
CA VAL A 106 0.07 4.18 -5.99
C VAL A 106 0.24 2.74 -6.49
N GLY A 107 0.88 1.84 -5.72
CA GLY A 107 1.06 0.44 -6.09
C GLY A 107 -0.26 -0.28 -6.40
N ASN A 108 -1.24 -0.18 -5.49
CA ASN A 108 -2.56 -0.76 -5.70
C ASN A 108 -3.40 -0.04 -6.79
N MET A 109 -3.14 1.24 -7.03
CA MET A 109 -3.77 1.99 -8.11
C MET A 109 -3.26 1.54 -9.49
N ILE A 110 -1.94 1.34 -9.63
CA ILE A 110 -1.32 0.81 -10.87
C ILE A 110 -1.98 -0.52 -11.25
N ASP A 111 -2.13 -1.44 -10.32
CA ASP A 111 -2.75 -2.73 -10.58
C ASP A 111 -4.19 -2.59 -11.06
N ARG A 112 -5.01 -1.76 -10.40
CA ARG A 112 -6.40 -1.55 -10.79
C ARG A 112 -6.55 -0.93 -12.17
N VAL A 113 -5.67 0.02 -12.52
CA VAL A 113 -5.70 0.68 -13.84
C VAL A 113 -5.20 -0.26 -14.93
N ALA A 114 -4.09 -0.98 -14.68
CA ALA A 114 -3.44 -1.79 -15.71
C ALA A 114 -4.09 -3.17 -15.90
N ARG A 115 -4.59 -3.79 -14.82
CA ARG A 115 -5.04 -5.18 -14.78
C ARG A 115 -6.54 -5.36 -14.49
N GLY A 116 -7.19 -4.34 -13.91
CA GLY A 116 -8.57 -4.44 -13.44
C GLY A 116 -8.73 -5.22 -12.12
N TYR A 117 -7.64 -5.56 -11.45
CA TYR A 117 -7.59 -6.21 -10.14
C TYR A 117 -6.26 -5.91 -9.45
N VAL A 118 -6.17 -6.16 -8.15
CA VAL A 118 -4.92 -6.10 -7.38
C VAL A 118 -4.37 -7.52 -7.20
N VAL A 119 -3.05 -7.68 -7.34
CA VAL A 119 -2.35 -8.93 -7.05
C VAL A 119 -2.09 -9.02 -5.55
N ASP A 120 -2.73 -9.99 -4.88
CA ASP A 120 -2.52 -10.29 -3.46
C ASP A 120 -1.81 -11.64 -3.31
N MET A 121 -1.03 -11.82 -2.23
CA MET A 121 -0.23 -13.03 -2.06
C MET A 121 0.01 -13.48 -0.63
N PHE A 122 -0.02 -12.61 0.37
CA PHE A 122 0.28 -12.96 1.76
C PHE A 122 -0.99 -13.44 2.46
N ASP A 123 -0.99 -14.67 2.96
CA ASP A 123 -2.14 -15.34 3.54
C ASP A 123 -1.80 -15.88 4.95
N PHE A 124 -2.44 -15.32 5.98
CA PHE A 124 -2.35 -15.80 7.35
C PHE A 124 -3.44 -16.83 7.64
N CYS A 125 -3.04 -18.11 7.71
CA CYS A 125 -3.98 -19.23 7.86
C CYS A 125 -4.57 -19.36 9.28
N LEU A 126 -3.92 -18.76 10.30
CA LEU A 126 -4.37 -18.85 11.71
C LEU A 126 -5.64 -18.06 12.01
N ILE A 127 -5.92 -17.04 11.23
CA ILE A 127 -7.03 -16.12 11.44
C ILE A 127 -7.73 -15.88 10.10
N ASN A 128 -9.01 -15.58 10.13
CA ASN A 128 -9.74 -15.20 8.91
C ASN A 128 -9.39 -13.79 8.47
N PHE A 129 -8.12 -13.61 8.06
CA PHE A 129 -7.59 -12.35 7.55
C PHE A 129 -7.57 -12.38 6.01
N PRO A 130 -7.95 -11.32 5.33
CA PRO A 130 -7.91 -11.30 3.88
C PRO A 130 -6.48 -11.43 3.36
N VAL A 131 -6.29 -12.08 2.23
CA VAL A 131 -4.99 -12.12 1.53
C VAL A 131 -4.63 -10.69 1.14
N PHE A 132 -3.37 -10.31 1.32
CA PHE A 132 -2.88 -8.95 1.13
C PHE A 132 -1.52 -8.93 0.42
N ASN A 133 -1.01 -7.73 0.14
CA ASN A 133 0.23 -7.51 -0.60
C ASN A 133 1.17 -6.50 0.10
N VAL A 134 2.31 -6.20 -0.54
CA VAL A 134 3.30 -5.25 -0.02
C VAL A 134 2.73 -3.83 0.11
N ALA A 135 1.96 -3.38 -0.87
CA ALA A 135 1.33 -2.06 -0.83
C ALA A 135 0.35 -1.93 0.34
N ASP A 136 -0.40 -3.00 0.68
CA ASP A 136 -1.31 -3.01 1.82
C ASP A 136 -0.56 -2.89 3.15
N ILE A 137 0.62 -3.52 3.28
CA ILE A 137 1.51 -3.33 4.45
C ILE A 137 1.89 -1.85 4.56
N PHE A 138 2.31 -1.23 3.46
CA PHE A 138 2.69 0.18 3.46
C PHE A 138 1.52 1.09 3.87
N VAL A 139 0.33 0.87 3.31
CA VAL A 139 -0.87 1.65 3.65
C VAL A 139 -1.27 1.46 5.11
N THR A 140 -1.40 0.21 5.56
CA THR A 140 -1.90 -0.11 6.90
C THR A 140 -0.94 0.36 7.99
N CYS A 141 0.35 0.02 7.87
CA CYS A 141 1.34 0.43 8.87
C CYS A 141 1.47 1.96 8.93
N SER A 142 1.52 2.63 7.77
CA SER A 142 1.62 4.08 7.74
C SER A 142 0.37 4.75 8.30
N PHE A 143 -0.82 4.24 8.01
CA PHE A 143 -2.07 4.76 8.56
C PHE A 143 -2.09 4.66 10.09
N ILE A 144 -1.73 3.50 10.65
CA ILE A 144 -1.64 3.32 12.11
C ILE A 144 -0.67 4.34 12.73
N VAL A 145 0.53 4.48 12.15
CA VAL A 145 1.52 5.45 12.64
C VAL A 145 1.00 6.89 12.54
N ILE A 146 0.35 7.27 11.45
CA ILE A 146 -0.24 8.60 11.27
C ILE A 146 -1.28 8.87 12.36
N VAL A 147 -2.19 7.92 12.61
CA VAL A 147 -3.22 8.05 13.65
C VAL A 147 -2.58 8.24 15.03
N ILE A 148 -1.60 7.41 15.39
CA ILE A 148 -0.87 7.53 16.66
C ILE A 148 -0.19 8.91 16.79
N LEU A 149 0.48 9.35 15.73
CA LEU A 149 1.17 10.65 15.75
C LEU A 149 0.20 11.83 15.89
N VAL A 150 -0.94 11.78 15.22
CA VAL A 150 -1.96 12.84 15.28
C VAL A 150 -2.62 12.88 16.65
N LEU A 151 -2.92 11.71 17.25
CA LEU A 151 -3.62 11.67 18.55
C LEU A 151 -2.73 11.98 19.75
N PHE A 152 -1.42 11.65 19.69
CA PHE A 152 -0.56 11.69 20.86
C PHE A 152 0.65 12.63 20.75
N LYS A 153 0.92 13.17 19.59
CA LYS A 153 2.15 13.97 19.37
C LYS A 153 1.90 15.35 18.77
N TYR A 154 0.79 15.58 18.11
CA TYR A 154 0.42 16.84 17.47
C TYR A 154 -0.92 17.36 17.96
#